data_6d5ff32883cfeaa0b97968ce96ee3577
#
_entry.id   6d5ff32883cfeaa0b97968ce96ee3577
#
_cell.length_a   1.000
_cell.length_b   1.000
_cell.length_c   1.000
_cell.angle_alpha   90.00
_cell.angle_beta   90.00
_cell.angle_gamma   90.00
#
_symmetry.space_group_name_H-M   'P 1'
#
loop_
_entity.id
_entity.type
_entity.pdbx_description
1 polymer ?
#
loop_
_entity_poly.entity_id
_entity_poly.type
_entity_poly.pdbx_seq_one_letter_code
_entity_poly.pdbx_strand_id
1 'polypeptide(L)'
;MISAYEQLVAEGYLNSQKGSGFYVAVELPEQYLPEPSSVQRDSSPKAHFDINRAFAPGVPDLDAFPMAQWQKLLTRHMSRTCLLGNQDIQGSWTLRCALADYLASSRSVNCSPERIIITSGAQQALSIATMVVLKQGDKVLMEQPGYAQMRKLIQFQNYQFEPLFVREKLGFDVEAVTSSDADALYITPSNQYPMGTTLNTEQRGKIINWAVEQSSWIIEDDYDSEFQFAHRPYTSLQGLAAQMGRDDRVLYVGSFSKVMFNGLRLGYLVVPERLVEQCLVVKDALSGDSPTHTQEALADFITEGGLLRHIRKMRRLYKTKHEQMHLSIQQYFGDRVCVVSQAAGLHITLKWQDGMDEQRFTKMAEHEGSSCDL
;
A
#
# COMPACT_ATOMS: atom_id res chain seq x y z
N MET A 1 41.66 17.14 18.53
CA MET A 1 41.59 18.38 19.34
C MET A 1 41.53 19.65 18.48
N ILE A 2 42.46 19.90 17.54
CA ILE A 2 42.46 21.07 16.68
C ILE A 2 41.13 21.24 15.92
N SER A 3 40.62 20.15 15.34
CA SER A 3 39.36 20.13 14.60
C SER A 3 38.14 20.56 15.43
N ALA A 4 38.11 20.24 16.74
CA ALA A 4 37.00 20.65 17.61
C ALA A 4 37.00 22.15 17.90
N TYR A 5 38.20 22.75 18.04
CA TYR A 5 38.33 24.18 18.22
C TYR A 5 38.00 24.96 16.94
N GLU A 6 38.40 24.43 15.78
CA GLU A 6 38.04 25.02 14.48
C GLU A 6 36.53 25.00 14.25
N GLN A 7 35.85 23.91 14.67
CA GLN A 7 34.40 23.81 14.61
C GLN A 7 33.74 24.88 15.52
N LEU A 8 34.19 25.00 16.78
CA LEU A 8 33.64 25.99 17.71
C LEU A 8 33.89 27.43 17.25
N VAL A 9 35.00 27.69 16.52
CA VAL A 9 35.23 28.98 15.88
C VAL A 9 34.25 29.20 14.73
N ALA A 10 34.05 28.22 13.89
CA ALA A 10 33.11 28.28 12.77
C ALA A 10 31.66 28.47 13.22
N GLU A 11 31.28 27.89 14.36
CA GLU A 11 29.98 28.04 15.00
C GLU A 11 29.83 29.35 15.81
N GLY A 12 30.90 30.15 15.93
CA GLY A 12 30.86 31.46 16.61
C GLY A 12 30.99 31.41 18.13
N TYR A 13 31.26 30.26 18.73
CA TYR A 13 31.47 30.12 20.18
C TYR A 13 32.86 30.55 20.63
N LEU A 14 33.85 30.46 19.74
CA LEU A 14 35.23 30.88 20.00
C LEU A 14 35.72 31.91 18.97
N ASN A 15 36.55 32.84 19.43
CA ASN A 15 37.37 33.71 18.58
C ASN A 15 38.80 33.20 18.59
N SER A 16 39.44 33.08 17.42
CA SER A 16 40.86 32.78 17.29
C SER A 16 41.68 34.05 17.16
N GLN A 17 42.69 34.22 18.03
CA GLN A 17 43.66 35.29 17.89
C GLN A 17 45.04 34.75 17.56
N LYS A 18 45.58 35.18 16.43
CA LYS A 18 46.88 34.71 15.94
C LYS A 18 47.98 34.97 16.97
N GLY A 19 48.60 33.90 17.51
CA GLY A 19 49.64 33.94 18.49
C GLY A 19 49.21 34.02 19.97
N SER A 20 47.90 34.09 20.26
CA SER A 20 47.34 34.22 21.61
C SER A 20 46.38 33.12 22.01
N GLY A 21 45.84 32.31 21.04
CA GLY A 21 44.97 31.19 21.33
C GLY A 21 43.52 31.43 20.97
N PHE A 22 42.62 30.68 21.67
CA PHE A 22 41.17 30.73 21.46
C PHE A 22 40.50 31.36 22.69
N TYR A 23 39.52 32.23 22.46
CA TYR A 23 38.75 32.97 23.47
C TYR A 23 37.27 32.69 23.27
N VAL A 24 36.50 32.56 24.35
CA VAL A 24 35.03 32.44 24.29
C VAL A 24 34.47 33.72 23.69
N ALA A 25 33.73 33.59 22.59
CA ALA A 25 33.22 34.70 21.80
C ALA A 25 31.94 35.32 22.39
N VAL A 26 31.16 34.55 23.13
CA VAL A 26 29.87 34.93 23.67
C VAL A 26 29.76 34.48 25.12
N GLU A 27 29.55 35.44 26.04
CA GLU A 27 28.99 35.13 27.35
C GLU A 27 27.48 34.86 27.16
N LEU A 28 27.11 33.60 27.05
CA LEU A 28 25.70 33.23 27.12
C LEU A 28 25.27 33.40 28.59
N PRO A 29 24.30 34.29 28.88
CA PRO A 29 23.75 34.34 30.25
C PRO A 29 23.23 32.96 30.61
N GLU A 30 23.56 32.46 31.82
CA GLU A 30 23.16 31.15 32.31
C GLU A 30 21.63 30.88 32.19
N GLN A 31 20.85 31.96 32.20
CA GLN A 31 19.38 31.90 32.03
C GLN A 31 18.92 31.42 30.62
N TYR A 32 19.78 31.37 29.62
CA TYR A 32 19.49 30.84 28.28
C TYR A 32 19.98 29.41 28.07
N LEU A 33 20.72 28.83 29.01
CA LEU A 33 20.96 27.43 29.01
C LEU A 33 19.69 26.75 29.58
N PRO A 34 18.93 26.00 28.78
CA PRO A 34 17.83 25.24 29.34
C PRO A 34 18.44 24.30 30.38
N GLU A 35 18.02 24.45 31.64
CA GLU A 35 18.33 23.41 32.64
C GLU A 35 17.98 22.07 31.97
N PRO A 36 18.83 21.04 32.08
CA PRO A 36 18.47 19.74 31.59
C PRO A 36 17.22 19.31 32.34
N SER A 37 16.05 19.67 31.79
CA SER A 37 14.81 19.17 32.30
C SER A 37 14.94 17.67 32.23
N SER A 38 14.97 17.06 33.41
CA SER A 38 14.76 15.64 33.54
C SER A 38 13.30 15.39 33.10
N VAL A 39 13.09 15.39 31.78
CA VAL A 39 11.88 14.79 31.21
C VAL A 39 11.97 13.35 31.68
N GLN A 40 11.25 13.03 32.74
CA GLN A 40 10.97 11.66 33.06
C GLN A 40 10.32 11.09 31.79
N ARG A 41 11.14 10.53 30.93
CA ARG A 41 10.63 9.72 29.85
C ARG A 41 9.96 8.57 30.57
N ASP A 42 8.65 8.59 30.50
CA ASP A 42 7.84 7.45 30.91
C ASP A 42 8.34 6.28 30.03
N SER A 43 9.28 5.54 30.58
CA SER A 43 10.03 4.48 29.90
C SER A 43 9.25 3.17 29.91
N SER A 44 7.92 3.23 30.08
CA SER A 44 7.11 2.08 29.71
C SER A 44 7.29 1.90 28.21
N PRO A 45 7.96 0.83 27.73
CA PRO A 45 8.03 0.58 26.32
C PRO A 45 6.62 0.41 25.83
N LYS A 46 6.10 1.43 25.10
CA LYS A 46 4.90 1.21 24.28
C LYS A 46 5.23 -0.04 23.48
N ALA A 47 4.40 -1.06 23.62
CA ALA A 47 4.63 -2.34 22.97
C ALA A 47 5.01 -2.05 21.50
N HIS A 48 6.27 -2.24 21.15
CA HIS A 48 6.72 -2.11 19.78
C HIS A 48 5.95 -3.19 19.02
N PHE A 49 5.15 -2.75 18.07
CA PHE A 49 4.46 -3.67 17.17
C PHE A 49 5.56 -4.43 16.42
N ASP A 50 5.81 -5.66 16.83
CA ASP A 50 6.79 -6.51 16.17
C ASP A 50 6.15 -7.03 14.88
N ILE A 51 6.48 -6.39 13.75
CA ILE A 51 6.03 -6.78 12.42
C ILE A 51 6.51 -8.20 12.03
N ASN A 52 7.46 -8.77 12.74
CA ASN A 52 7.99 -10.11 12.51
C ASN A 52 7.26 -11.18 13.32
N ARG A 53 6.20 -10.83 14.04
CA ARG A 53 5.37 -11.82 14.72
C ARG A 53 4.81 -12.84 13.74
N ALA A 54 4.75 -14.08 14.18
CA ALA A 54 4.11 -15.14 13.42
C ALA A 54 2.66 -14.73 13.07
N PHE A 55 2.25 -15.03 11.85
CA PHE A 55 0.91 -14.73 11.30
C PHE A 55 0.56 -13.24 11.19
N ALA A 56 1.54 -12.33 11.21
CA ALA A 56 1.28 -10.91 10.99
C ALA A 56 0.58 -10.69 9.63
N PRO A 57 -0.65 -10.11 9.61
CA PRO A 57 -1.45 -10.03 8.39
C PRO A 57 -0.78 -9.19 7.32
N GLY A 58 -0.78 -9.68 6.11
CA GLY A 58 -0.33 -8.94 4.94
C GLY A 58 1.17 -8.59 4.90
N VAL A 59 2.01 -9.23 5.71
CA VAL A 59 3.47 -9.14 5.63
C VAL A 59 3.95 -10.22 4.67
N PRO A 60 4.68 -9.87 3.57
CA PRO A 60 5.29 -10.86 2.70
C PRO A 60 6.45 -11.58 3.38
N ASP A 61 6.89 -12.71 2.78
CA ASP A 61 8.09 -13.41 3.24
C ASP A 61 9.33 -12.59 2.91
N LEU A 62 9.81 -11.84 3.89
CA LEU A 62 10.92 -10.89 3.75
C LEU A 62 12.25 -11.62 3.51
N ASP A 63 12.43 -12.83 4.07
CA ASP A 63 13.66 -13.62 3.92
C ASP A 63 13.83 -14.17 2.50
N ALA A 64 12.69 -14.36 1.80
CA ALA A 64 12.70 -14.84 0.43
C ALA A 64 12.98 -13.74 -0.60
N PHE A 65 13.00 -12.46 -0.19
CA PHE A 65 13.25 -11.32 -1.07
C PHE A 65 14.72 -11.32 -1.56
N PRO A 66 14.99 -11.01 -2.86
CA PRO A 66 16.34 -11.03 -3.43
C PRO A 66 17.15 -9.78 -3.05
N MET A 67 17.47 -9.64 -1.75
CA MET A 67 18.08 -8.45 -1.16
C MET A 67 19.40 -8.05 -1.84
N ALA A 68 20.25 -9.01 -2.19
CA ALA A 68 21.52 -8.70 -2.86
C ALA A 68 21.35 -8.05 -4.23
N GLN A 69 20.36 -8.50 -5.01
CA GLN A 69 20.03 -7.86 -6.29
C GLN A 69 19.46 -6.46 -6.05
N TRP A 70 18.55 -6.32 -5.13
CA TRP A 70 17.95 -5.02 -4.78
C TRP A 70 18.99 -4.00 -4.30
N GLN A 71 19.90 -4.42 -3.41
CA GLN A 71 20.99 -3.57 -2.93
C GLN A 71 21.89 -3.08 -4.06
N LYS A 72 22.22 -3.95 -5.04
CA LYS A 72 23.00 -3.56 -6.21
C LYS A 72 22.31 -2.47 -7.04
N LEU A 73 20.99 -2.58 -7.23
CA LEU A 73 20.20 -1.59 -7.96
C LEU A 73 20.13 -0.26 -7.20
N LEU A 74 19.87 -0.30 -5.90
CA LEU A 74 19.89 0.91 -5.07
C LEU A 74 21.23 1.61 -5.14
N THR A 75 22.36 0.89 -4.98
CA THR A 75 23.70 1.46 -5.03
C THR A 75 23.98 2.12 -6.38
N ARG A 76 23.49 1.56 -7.49
CA ARG A 76 23.60 2.15 -8.84
C ARG A 76 23.05 3.57 -8.92
N HIS A 77 21.93 3.82 -8.23
CA HIS A 77 21.24 5.09 -8.29
C HIS A 77 21.58 6.06 -7.14
N MET A 78 22.03 5.58 -5.99
CA MET A 78 22.38 6.44 -4.85
C MET A 78 23.56 7.40 -5.13
N SER A 79 24.45 7.07 -6.06
CA SER A 79 25.58 7.94 -6.45
C SER A 79 25.20 9.03 -7.46
N ARG A 80 23.97 9.03 -7.98
CA ARG A 80 23.49 10.00 -8.97
C ARG A 80 23.04 11.29 -8.29
N THR A 81 23.88 12.32 -8.25
CA THR A 81 23.60 13.59 -7.59
C THR A 81 22.37 14.31 -8.15
N CYS A 82 22.02 14.10 -9.42
CA CYS A 82 20.82 14.66 -10.02
C CYS A 82 19.51 14.14 -9.37
N LEU A 83 19.56 13.04 -8.63
CA LEU A 83 18.39 12.49 -7.91
C LEU A 83 18.27 13.01 -6.46
N LEU A 84 19.16 13.89 -6.01
CA LEU A 84 19.15 14.45 -4.67
C LEU A 84 18.30 15.73 -4.53
N GLY A 85 17.97 16.37 -5.64
CA GLY A 85 17.09 17.53 -5.67
C GLY A 85 15.61 17.13 -5.83
N ASN A 86 14.73 18.12 -5.81
CA ASN A 86 13.31 17.94 -6.10
C ASN A 86 13.13 17.33 -7.50
N GLN A 87 12.18 16.43 -7.61
CA GLN A 87 11.92 15.66 -8.82
C GLN A 87 10.47 15.87 -9.30
N ASP A 88 10.08 15.16 -10.34
CA ASP A 88 8.72 15.18 -10.86
C ASP A 88 7.71 14.70 -9.79
N ILE A 89 6.73 15.53 -9.49
CA ILE A 89 5.63 15.21 -8.55
C ILE A 89 4.92 13.93 -8.98
N GLN A 90 4.76 13.70 -10.28
CA GLN A 90 4.12 12.50 -10.82
C GLN A 90 4.94 11.23 -10.55
N GLY A 91 6.23 11.37 -10.32
CA GLY A 91 7.20 10.29 -10.11
C GLY A 91 8.05 10.01 -11.34
N SER A 92 9.11 9.24 -11.16
CA SER A 92 10.09 8.92 -12.20
C SER A 92 9.44 8.46 -13.50
N TRP A 93 9.80 9.12 -14.60
CA TRP A 93 9.36 8.72 -15.94
C TRP A 93 9.76 7.29 -16.28
N THR A 94 11.00 6.91 -15.93
CA THR A 94 11.52 5.55 -16.15
C THR A 94 10.66 4.50 -15.45
N LEU A 95 10.25 4.78 -14.19
CA LEU A 95 9.39 3.86 -13.47
C LEU A 95 7.97 3.81 -14.07
N ARG A 96 7.42 4.96 -14.47
CA ARG A 96 6.08 5.00 -15.08
C ARG A 96 6.03 4.22 -16.39
N CYS A 97 7.08 4.30 -17.24
CA CYS A 97 7.20 3.48 -18.45
C CYS A 97 7.27 1.98 -18.12
N ALA A 98 8.16 1.60 -17.19
CA ALA A 98 8.30 0.20 -16.78
C ALA A 98 6.99 -0.38 -16.18
N LEU A 99 6.25 0.46 -15.45
CA LEU A 99 4.94 0.09 -14.91
C LEU A 99 3.88 -0.07 -15.98
N ALA A 100 3.80 0.81 -16.96
CA ALA A 100 2.83 0.70 -18.05
C ALA A 100 3.00 -0.65 -18.78
N ASP A 101 4.22 -1.03 -19.12
CA ASP A 101 4.54 -2.32 -19.76
C ASP A 101 4.20 -3.52 -18.86
N TYR A 102 4.55 -3.43 -17.57
CA TYR A 102 4.25 -4.47 -16.59
C TYR A 102 2.74 -4.67 -16.44
N LEU A 103 1.99 -3.60 -16.26
CA LEU A 103 0.55 -3.61 -16.06
C LEU A 103 -0.21 -4.12 -17.29
N ALA A 104 0.20 -3.70 -18.48
CA ALA A 104 -0.37 -4.19 -19.73
C ALA A 104 -0.21 -5.72 -19.85
N SER A 105 0.98 -6.24 -19.55
CA SER A 105 1.30 -7.66 -19.70
C SER A 105 0.74 -8.54 -18.58
N SER A 106 0.68 -8.04 -17.34
CA SER A 106 0.32 -8.84 -16.16
C SER A 106 -1.14 -8.72 -15.75
N ARG A 107 -1.77 -7.55 -15.96
CA ARG A 107 -3.10 -7.22 -15.47
C ARG A 107 -4.06 -6.75 -16.55
N SER A 108 -3.57 -6.65 -17.79
CA SER A 108 -4.32 -6.08 -18.92
C SER A 108 -4.81 -4.64 -18.66
N VAL A 109 -4.16 -3.92 -17.73
CA VAL A 109 -4.44 -2.50 -17.51
C VAL A 109 -3.94 -1.73 -18.73
N ASN A 110 -4.85 -1.01 -19.38
CA ASN A 110 -4.51 -0.18 -20.53
C ASN A 110 -4.26 1.25 -20.06
N CYS A 111 -3.01 1.62 -19.91
CA CYS A 111 -2.62 2.98 -19.54
C CYS A 111 -1.31 3.38 -20.19
N SER A 112 -1.19 4.67 -20.51
CA SER A 112 0.08 5.28 -20.86
C SER A 112 0.85 5.74 -19.62
N PRO A 113 2.18 5.92 -19.68
CA PRO A 113 2.98 6.40 -18.56
C PRO A 113 2.51 7.75 -18.00
N GLU A 114 1.88 8.60 -18.82
CA GLU A 114 1.31 9.90 -18.44
C GLU A 114 0.12 9.77 -17.49
N ARG A 115 -0.57 8.63 -17.52
CA ARG A 115 -1.73 8.34 -16.66
C ARG A 115 -1.36 7.71 -15.31
N ILE A 116 -0.09 7.41 -15.10
CA ILE A 116 0.42 6.75 -13.89
C ILE A 116 1.00 7.81 -12.94
N ILE A 117 0.58 7.77 -11.68
CA ILE A 117 1.08 8.62 -10.60
C ILE A 117 1.71 7.72 -9.53
N ILE A 118 3.00 7.91 -9.26
CA ILE A 118 3.71 7.17 -8.22
C ILE A 118 3.35 7.74 -6.85
N THR A 119 3.08 6.87 -5.88
CA THR A 119 2.61 7.24 -4.55
C THR A 119 3.41 6.54 -3.44
N SER A 120 3.30 7.03 -2.22
CA SER A 120 3.90 6.42 -1.01
C SER A 120 3.08 5.20 -0.51
N GLY A 121 2.75 4.28 -1.42
CA GLY A 121 1.92 3.10 -1.20
C GLY A 121 0.44 3.35 -1.48
N ALA A 122 -0.37 2.28 -1.36
CA ALA A 122 -1.79 2.29 -1.70
C ALA A 122 -2.61 3.33 -0.91
N GLN A 123 -2.28 3.57 0.36
CA GLN A 123 -3.04 4.54 1.17
C GLN A 123 -2.99 5.96 0.61
N GLN A 124 -1.83 6.41 0.13
CA GLN A 124 -1.75 7.72 -0.52
C GLN A 124 -2.49 7.71 -1.86
N ALA A 125 -2.38 6.63 -2.63
CA ALA A 125 -3.12 6.47 -3.88
C ALA A 125 -4.63 6.56 -3.66
N LEU A 126 -5.17 5.87 -2.64
CA LEU A 126 -6.58 5.92 -2.25
C LEU A 126 -6.99 7.31 -1.76
N SER A 127 -6.13 7.99 -0.97
CA SER A 127 -6.41 9.35 -0.51
C SER A 127 -6.51 10.33 -1.67
N ILE A 128 -5.55 10.29 -2.62
CA ILE A 128 -5.57 11.13 -3.82
C ILE A 128 -6.80 10.81 -4.66
N ALA A 129 -7.06 9.52 -4.92
CA ALA A 129 -8.20 9.07 -5.72
C ALA A 129 -9.52 9.63 -5.17
N THR A 130 -9.78 9.44 -3.87
CA THR A 130 -11.02 9.91 -3.24
C THR A 130 -11.13 11.44 -3.22
N MET A 131 -10.05 12.16 -2.87
CA MET A 131 -10.05 13.62 -2.81
C MET A 131 -10.27 14.30 -4.17
N VAL A 132 -9.89 13.63 -5.27
CA VAL A 132 -10.06 14.18 -6.61
C VAL A 132 -11.46 13.93 -7.16
N VAL A 133 -12.08 12.79 -6.84
CA VAL A 133 -13.34 12.39 -7.48
C VAL A 133 -14.57 12.59 -6.60
N LEU A 134 -14.38 12.81 -5.28
CA LEU A 134 -15.48 12.95 -4.32
C LEU A 134 -15.46 14.31 -3.63
N LYS A 135 -16.63 14.73 -3.21
CA LYS A 135 -16.90 15.91 -2.37
C LYS A 135 -17.35 15.46 -0.99
N GLN A 136 -17.19 16.33 0.00
CA GLN A 136 -17.69 16.07 1.35
C GLN A 136 -19.19 15.76 1.31
N GLY A 137 -19.58 14.66 1.93
CA GLY A 137 -20.95 14.16 1.96
C GLY A 137 -21.31 13.19 0.85
N ASP A 138 -20.44 12.99 -0.16
CA ASP A 138 -20.67 12.00 -1.22
C ASP A 138 -20.71 10.57 -0.63
N LYS A 139 -21.50 9.71 -1.25
CA LYS A 139 -21.78 8.35 -0.83
C LYS A 139 -20.80 7.38 -1.47
N VAL A 140 -20.14 6.58 -0.65
CA VAL A 140 -19.18 5.55 -1.08
C VAL A 140 -19.67 4.16 -0.69
N LEU A 141 -20.00 3.36 -1.70
CA LEU A 141 -20.17 1.91 -1.54
C LEU A 141 -18.82 1.26 -1.27
N MET A 142 -18.77 0.42 -0.25
CA MET A 142 -17.56 -0.34 0.09
C MET A 142 -17.90 -1.72 0.61
N GLU A 143 -17.14 -2.71 0.20
CA GLU A 143 -17.24 -4.10 0.68
C GLU A 143 -17.17 -4.18 2.23
N GLN A 144 -18.08 -4.98 2.81
CA GLN A 144 -18.16 -5.24 4.25
C GLN A 144 -18.34 -6.76 4.50
N PRO A 145 -17.38 -7.46 5.15
CA PRO A 145 -16.09 -6.95 5.62
C PRO A 145 -15.18 -6.50 4.47
N GLY A 146 -14.28 -5.56 4.75
CA GLY A 146 -13.39 -4.97 3.75
C GLY A 146 -12.20 -4.26 4.40
N TYR A 147 -11.40 -3.57 3.61
CA TYR A 147 -10.16 -2.93 4.03
C TYR A 147 -10.38 -1.81 5.05
N ALA A 148 -10.02 -2.07 6.32
CA ALA A 148 -10.29 -1.18 7.43
C ALA A 148 -9.69 0.23 7.27
N GLN A 149 -8.53 0.36 6.60
CA GLN A 149 -7.90 1.66 6.39
C GLN A 149 -8.67 2.52 5.39
N MET A 150 -9.30 1.91 4.38
CA MET A 150 -10.19 2.64 3.46
C MET A 150 -11.43 3.14 4.21
N ARG A 151 -12.01 2.32 5.09
CA ARG A 151 -13.14 2.75 5.93
C ARG A 151 -12.79 3.95 6.81
N LYS A 152 -11.59 3.94 7.43
CA LYS A 152 -11.10 5.09 8.19
C LYS A 152 -10.93 6.33 7.32
N LEU A 153 -10.44 6.15 6.09
CA LEU A 153 -10.27 7.25 5.13
C LEU A 153 -11.61 7.88 4.76
N ILE A 154 -12.64 7.07 4.46
CA ILE A 154 -14.01 7.50 4.19
C ILE A 154 -14.54 8.35 5.36
N GLN A 155 -14.39 7.85 6.60
CA GLN A 155 -14.83 8.56 7.80
C GLN A 155 -14.05 9.86 8.04
N PHE A 156 -12.73 9.83 7.86
CA PHE A 156 -11.87 10.99 8.09
C PHE A 156 -12.13 12.13 7.10
N GLN A 157 -12.47 11.79 5.86
CA GLN A 157 -12.81 12.77 4.82
C GLN A 157 -14.29 13.18 4.81
N ASN A 158 -15.09 12.71 5.77
CA ASN A 158 -16.51 12.98 5.91
C ASN A 158 -17.34 12.55 4.68
N TYR A 159 -17.00 11.43 4.05
CA TYR A 159 -17.86 10.77 3.07
C TYR A 159 -18.88 9.88 3.79
N GLN A 160 -20.00 9.61 3.12
CA GLN A 160 -21.02 8.69 3.62
C GLN A 160 -20.62 7.25 3.26
N PHE A 161 -20.41 6.43 4.27
CA PHE A 161 -20.14 5.01 4.08
C PHE A 161 -21.43 4.23 3.89
N GLU A 162 -21.52 3.49 2.78
CA GLU A 162 -22.59 2.54 2.51
C GLU A 162 -22.03 1.12 2.39
N PRO A 163 -22.45 0.16 3.23
CA PRO A 163 -21.87 -1.18 3.25
C PRO A 163 -22.41 -2.03 2.09
N LEU A 164 -21.50 -2.62 1.33
CA LEU A 164 -21.78 -3.67 0.36
C LEU A 164 -21.46 -5.04 0.98
N PHE A 165 -22.45 -5.72 1.53
CA PHE A 165 -22.24 -6.94 2.29
C PHE A 165 -21.72 -8.10 1.44
N VAL A 166 -20.56 -8.63 1.83
CA VAL A 166 -19.91 -9.77 1.19
C VAL A 166 -20.33 -11.07 1.88
N ARG A 167 -20.92 -11.97 1.11
CA ARG A 167 -21.31 -13.31 1.57
C ARG A 167 -20.20 -14.33 1.30
N GLU A 168 -20.02 -15.25 2.23
CA GLU A 168 -19.02 -16.32 2.10
C GLU A 168 -19.17 -17.03 0.75
N LYS A 169 -18.05 -17.21 0.04
CA LYS A 169 -17.94 -17.91 -1.26
C LYS A 169 -18.75 -17.30 -2.41
N LEU A 170 -19.73 -16.46 -2.15
CA LEU A 170 -20.63 -15.86 -3.15
C LEU A 170 -20.22 -14.45 -3.56
N GLY A 171 -19.46 -13.74 -2.69
CA GLY A 171 -19.17 -12.33 -2.86
C GLY A 171 -20.38 -11.45 -2.50
N PHE A 172 -20.37 -10.22 -2.97
CA PHE A 172 -21.49 -9.32 -2.80
C PHE A 172 -22.52 -9.46 -3.95
N ASP A 173 -23.72 -8.95 -3.71
CA ASP A 173 -24.75 -8.89 -4.72
C ASP A 173 -24.52 -7.70 -5.67
N VAL A 174 -24.27 -7.97 -6.94
CA VAL A 174 -24.02 -6.94 -7.96
C VAL A 174 -25.26 -6.06 -8.19
N GLU A 175 -26.47 -6.59 -7.98
CA GLU A 175 -27.70 -5.81 -8.08
C GLU A 175 -27.76 -4.69 -7.02
N ALA A 176 -27.13 -4.90 -5.85
CA ALA A 176 -27.01 -3.84 -4.84
C ALA A 176 -26.13 -2.68 -5.33
N VAL A 177 -25.16 -2.92 -6.20
CA VAL A 177 -24.37 -1.87 -6.85
C VAL A 177 -25.17 -1.19 -7.95
N THR A 178 -25.74 -1.99 -8.85
CA THR A 178 -26.42 -1.45 -10.06
C THR A 178 -27.69 -0.66 -9.76
N SER A 179 -28.31 -0.90 -8.60
CA SER A 179 -29.46 -0.13 -8.11
C SER A 179 -29.09 1.04 -7.18
N SER A 180 -27.82 1.21 -6.84
CA SER A 180 -27.36 2.29 -5.94
C SER A 180 -27.21 3.62 -6.66
N ASP A 181 -27.46 4.70 -5.93
CA ASP A 181 -27.20 6.10 -6.29
C ASP A 181 -25.84 6.61 -5.73
N ALA A 182 -24.93 5.71 -5.34
CA ALA A 182 -23.67 6.09 -4.77
C ALA A 182 -22.75 6.82 -5.77
N ASP A 183 -21.97 7.78 -5.26
CA ASP A 183 -21.03 8.58 -6.06
C ASP A 183 -19.76 7.80 -6.41
N ALA A 184 -19.37 6.84 -5.56
CA ALA A 184 -18.26 5.94 -5.83
C ALA A 184 -18.46 4.54 -5.25
N LEU A 185 -17.76 3.58 -5.88
CA LEU A 185 -17.61 2.21 -5.43
C LEU A 185 -16.13 1.92 -5.20
N TYR A 186 -15.76 1.53 -3.97
CA TYR A 186 -14.44 0.97 -3.66
C TYR A 186 -14.54 -0.55 -3.56
N ILE A 187 -13.75 -1.27 -4.35
CA ILE A 187 -13.74 -2.72 -4.40
C ILE A 187 -12.35 -3.33 -4.62
N THR A 188 -12.18 -4.58 -4.18
CA THR A 188 -11.03 -5.44 -4.41
C THR A 188 -11.40 -6.64 -5.28
N PRO A 189 -11.69 -6.43 -6.60
CA PRO A 189 -12.45 -7.35 -7.43
C PRO A 189 -11.68 -8.61 -7.83
N SER A 190 -10.37 -8.63 -7.64
CA SER A 190 -9.49 -9.76 -8.01
C SER A 190 -9.23 -10.73 -6.86
N ASN A 191 -9.31 -10.24 -5.63
CA ASN A 191 -9.19 -11.01 -4.40
C ASN A 191 -9.80 -10.18 -3.28
N GLN A 192 -11.10 -10.34 -3.05
CA GLN A 192 -11.84 -9.55 -2.08
C GLN A 192 -11.27 -9.74 -0.67
N TYR A 193 -10.90 -8.65 -0.02
CA TYR A 193 -10.37 -8.68 1.33
C TYR A 193 -11.49 -8.58 2.39
N PRO A 194 -11.59 -9.51 3.36
CA PRO A 194 -10.68 -10.65 3.59
C PRO A 194 -11.25 -11.99 3.07
N MET A 195 -12.41 -12.02 2.38
CA MET A 195 -13.14 -13.25 2.06
C MET A 195 -12.60 -14.00 0.84
N GLY A 196 -11.73 -13.38 0.04
CA GLY A 196 -11.08 -13.99 -1.10
C GLY A 196 -11.98 -14.21 -2.32
N THR A 197 -13.21 -13.69 -2.34
CA THR A 197 -14.10 -13.85 -3.49
C THR A 197 -13.63 -13.02 -4.68
N THR A 198 -14.01 -13.42 -5.89
CA THR A 198 -13.56 -12.80 -7.14
C THR A 198 -14.77 -12.50 -8.03
N LEU A 199 -14.80 -11.31 -8.62
CA LEU A 199 -15.82 -10.96 -9.60
C LEU A 199 -15.50 -11.56 -10.97
N ASN A 200 -16.48 -12.20 -11.59
CA ASN A 200 -16.37 -12.69 -12.96
C ASN A 200 -16.53 -11.55 -13.98
N THR A 201 -16.29 -11.83 -15.26
CA THR A 201 -16.32 -10.83 -16.33
C THR A 201 -17.70 -10.18 -16.53
N GLU A 202 -18.78 -10.94 -16.38
CA GLU A 202 -20.14 -10.40 -16.49
C GLU A 202 -20.44 -9.41 -15.37
N GLN A 203 -20.13 -9.77 -14.13
CA GLN A 203 -20.29 -8.91 -12.97
C GLN A 203 -19.50 -7.60 -13.10
N ARG A 204 -18.25 -7.69 -13.56
CA ARG A 204 -17.41 -6.52 -13.86
C ARG A 204 -18.04 -5.63 -14.91
N GLY A 205 -18.58 -6.21 -15.99
CA GLY A 205 -19.27 -5.46 -17.05
C GLY A 205 -20.50 -4.69 -16.55
N LYS A 206 -21.32 -5.32 -15.68
CA LYS A 206 -22.47 -4.65 -15.05
C LYS A 206 -22.04 -3.45 -14.20
N ILE A 207 -21.00 -3.60 -13.40
CA ILE A 207 -20.45 -2.52 -12.55
C ILE A 207 -19.89 -1.37 -13.40
N ILE A 208 -19.18 -1.66 -14.49
CA ILE A 208 -18.66 -0.63 -15.40
C ILE A 208 -19.81 0.14 -16.03
N ASN A 209 -20.87 -0.56 -16.49
CA ASN A 209 -22.04 0.09 -17.08
C ASN A 209 -22.74 1.01 -16.07
N TRP A 210 -22.95 0.53 -14.84
CA TRP A 210 -23.50 1.33 -13.75
C TRP A 210 -22.70 2.63 -13.53
N ALA A 211 -21.38 2.54 -13.44
CA ALA A 211 -20.55 3.72 -13.20
C ALA A 211 -20.67 4.77 -14.32
N VAL A 212 -20.80 4.34 -15.57
CA VAL A 212 -21.00 5.24 -16.69
C VAL A 212 -22.41 5.84 -16.68
N GLU A 213 -23.44 5.04 -16.46
CA GLU A 213 -24.84 5.45 -16.47
C GLU A 213 -25.17 6.42 -15.33
N GLN A 214 -24.67 6.14 -14.13
CA GLN A 214 -24.86 6.99 -12.94
C GLN A 214 -23.84 8.14 -12.86
N SER A 215 -22.85 8.19 -13.74
CA SER A 215 -21.72 9.12 -13.64
C SER A 215 -20.89 8.93 -12.35
N SER A 216 -20.94 7.75 -11.76
CA SER A 216 -20.24 7.36 -10.55
C SER A 216 -18.79 6.92 -10.83
N TRP A 217 -17.99 6.76 -9.78
CA TRP A 217 -16.61 6.36 -9.88
C TRP A 217 -16.38 4.93 -9.39
N ILE A 218 -15.43 4.24 -10.00
CA ILE A 218 -14.92 2.97 -9.50
C ILE A 218 -13.48 3.17 -9.05
N ILE A 219 -13.19 2.79 -7.82
CA ILE A 219 -11.84 2.73 -7.26
C ILE A 219 -11.50 1.24 -7.10
N GLU A 220 -10.75 0.71 -8.05
CA GLU A 220 -10.27 -0.67 -8.05
C GLU A 220 -8.96 -0.75 -7.29
N ASP A 221 -8.94 -1.44 -6.14
CA ASP A 221 -7.73 -1.70 -5.35
C ASP A 221 -7.22 -3.12 -5.63
N ASP A 222 -6.07 -3.19 -6.29
CA ASP A 222 -5.44 -4.44 -6.72
C ASP A 222 -4.17 -4.69 -5.91
N TYR A 223 -4.32 -5.25 -4.72
CA TYR A 223 -3.26 -5.33 -3.72
C TYR A 223 -2.40 -6.61 -3.77
N ASP A 224 -2.91 -7.75 -4.28
CA ASP A 224 -2.19 -9.04 -4.26
C ASP A 224 -2.60 -10.03 -5.36
N SER A 225 -3.18 -9.54 -6.44
CA SER A 225 -3.68 -10.37 -7.56
C SER A 225 -2.62 -11.23 -8.25
N GLU A 226 -1.35 -10.94 -8.05
CA GLU A 226 -0.23 -11.76 -8.52
C GLU A 226 -0.21 -13.15 -7.87
N PHE A 227 -0.83 -13.32 -6.72
CA PHE A 227 -0.81 -14.54 -5.90
C PHE A 227 -2.11 -15.34 -5.98
N GLN A 228 -2.63 -15.53 -7.19
CA GLN A 228 -3.72 -16.49 -7.45
C GLN A 228 -3.14 -17.90 -7.63
N PHE A 229 -3.68 -18.87 -6.89
CA PHE A 229 -3.21 -20.27 -6.91
C PHE A 229 -4.18 -21.21 -7.64
N ALA A 230 -5.48 -20.88 -7.62
CA ALA A 230 -6.52 -21.75 -8.14
C ALA A 230 -6.75 -21.60 -9.65
N HIS A 231 -6.59 -20.41 -10.19
CA HIS A 231 -6.86 -20.11 -11.61
C HIS A 231 -5.94 -18.97 -12.12
N ARG A 232 -6.02 -18.69 -13.42
CA ARG A 232 -5.35 -17.50 -13.97
C ARG A 232 -6.06 -16.23 -13.47
N PRO A 233 -5.31 -15.17 -13.14
CA PRO A 233 -5.92 -13.90 -12.77
C PRO A 233 -6.89 -13.42 -13.87
N TYR A 234 -8.03 -12.89 -13.47
CA TYR A 234 -8.92 -12.19 -14.39
C TYR A 234 -8.28 -10.87 -14.85
N THR A 235 -8.67 -10.41 -16.04
CA THR A 235 -8.38 -9.04 -16.48
C THR A 235 -8.86 -8.07 -15.41
N SER A 236 -8.08 -7.04 -15.09
CA SER A 236 -8.50 -5.98 -14.16
C SER A 236 -9.83 -5.36 -14.62
N LEU A 237 -10.55 -4.76 -13.70
CA LEU A 237 -11.78 -4.05 -14.04
C LEU A 237 -11.45 -2.85 -14.95
N GLN A 238 -10.36 -2.12 -14.66
CA GLN A 238 -9.84 -1.05 -15.51
C GLN A 238 -9.52 -1.54 -16.92
N GLY A 239 -8.83 -2.69 -17.07
CA GLY A 239 -8.51 -3.25 -18.38
C GLY A 239 -9.74 -3.67 -19.18
N LEU A 240 -10.76 -4.25 -18.50
CA LEU A 240 -12.02 -4.57 -19.13
C LEU A 240 -12.78 -3.30 -19.54
N ALA A 241 -12.81 -2.28 -18.69
CA ALA A 241 -13.43 -0.98 -19.00
C ALA A 241 -12.76 -0.33 -20.20
N ALA A 242 -11.43 -0.38 -20.30
CA ALA A 242 -10.71 0.14 -21.48
C ALA A 242 -11.03 -0.62 -22.76
N GLN A 243 -11.16 -1.96 -22.71
CA GLN A 243 -11.61 -2.76 -23.86
C GLN A 243 -13.04 -2.41 -24.30
N MET A 244 -13.89 -1.98 -23.36
CA MET A 244 -15.26 -1.50 -23.64
C MET A 244 -15.30 -0.03 -24.07
N GLY A 245 -14.17 0.70 -24.07
CA GLY A 245 -14.12 2.15 -24.30
C GLY A 245 -14.80 2.97 -23.21
N ARG A 246 -14.77 2.51 -21.97
CA ARG A 246 -15.49 3.07 -20.78
C ARG A 246 -14.60 3.26 -19.54
N ASP A 247 -13.30 3.42 -19.73
CA ASP A 247 -12.33 3.52 -18.63
C ASP A 247 -12.19 4.92 -18.02
N ASP A 248 -12.99 5.87 -18.49
CA ASP A 248 -12.98 7.26 -18.01
C ASP A 248 -13.60 7.45 -16.61
N ARG A 249 -14.16 6.39 -16.03
CA ARG A 249 -14.74 6.35 -14.67
C ARG A 249 -14.05 5.39 -13.73
N VAL A 250 -12.91 4.81 -14.12
CA VAL A 250 -12.19 3.83 -13.33
C VAL A 250 -10.83 4.37 -12.90
N LEU A 251 -10.58 4.36 -11.59
CA LEU A 251 -9.28 4.60 -10.99
C LEU A 251 -8.73 3.26 -10.52
N TYR A 252 -7.47 2.97 -10.88
CA TYR A 252 -6.82 1.72 -10.51
C TYR A 252 -5.68 1.99 -9.56
N VAL A 253 -5.70 1.34 -8.40
CA VAL A 253 -4.70 1.46 -7.34
C VAL A 253 -3.89 0.17 -7.26
N GLY A 254 -2.59 0.31 -7.22
CA GLY A 254 -1.69 -0.81 -7.01
C GLY A 254 -0.55 -0.49 -6.03
N SER A 255 0.07 -1.52 -5.51
CA SER A 255 1.13 -1.39 -4.51
C SER A 255 2.17 -2.49 -4.62
N PHE A 256 3.41 -2.16 -4.31
CA PHE A 256 4.50 -3.13 -4.24
C PHE A 256 4.65 -3.78 -2.84
N SER A 257 3.84 -3.36 -1.87
CA SER A 257 3.96 -3.81 -0.48
C SER A 257 3.81 -5.32 -0.30
N LYS A 258 3.01 -5.98 -1.15
CA LYS A 258 2.77 -7.43 -1.10
C LYS A 258 3.70 -8.22 -2.01
N VAL A 259 4.03 -7.64 -3.17
CA VAL A 259 4.87 -8.31 -4.16
C VAL A 259 6.37 -8.16 -3.89
N MET A 260 6.76 -7.17 -3.06
CA MET A 260 8.14 -6.95 -2.64
C MET A 260 8.27 -6.96 -1.12
N PHE A 261 8.13 -5.80 -0.48
CA PHE A 261 8.16 -5.66 0.98
C PHE A 261 7.49 -4.36 1.44
N ASN A 262 6.87 -4.39 2.63
CA ASN A 262 6.04 -3.28 3.11
C ASN A 262 6.82 -1.98 3.32
N GLY A 263 8.08 -2.07 3.73
CA GLY A 263 8.96 -0.91 3.96
C GLY A 263 9.38 -0.17 2.70
N LEU A 264 9.12 -0.70 1.50
CA LEU A 264 9.42 -0.03 0.24
C LEU A 264 8.64 1.28 0.08
N ARG A 265 7.41 1.31 0.59
CA ARG A 265 6.53 2.48 0.54
C ARG A 265 6.36 3.06 -0.86
N LEU A 266 6.24 2.21 -1.87
CA LEU A 266 5.87 2.59 -3.23
C LEU A 266 4.56 1.93 -3.64
N GLY A 267 3.71 2.73 -4.25
CA GLY A 267 2.47 2.35 -4.91
C GLY A 267 2.26 3.23 -6.13
N TYR A 268 1.14 3.06 -6.76
CA TYR A 268 0.79 3.85 -7.94
C TYR A 268 -0.73 3.94 -8.09
N LEU A 269 -1.12 5.01 -8.76
CA LEU A 269 -2.50 5.30 -9.12
C LEU A 269 -2.55 5.49 -10.64
N VAL A 270 -3.44 4.75 -11.33
CA VAL A 270 -3.73 4.94 -12.75
C VAL A 270 -5.08 5.65 -12.86
N VAL A 271 -5.10 6.77 -13.55
CA VAL A 271 -6.29 7.62 -13.66
C VAL A 271 -6.63 7.93 -15.13
N PRO A 272 -7.86 8.33 -15.44
CA PRO A 272 -8.18 8.98 -16.69
C PRO A 272 -7.31 10.23 -16.92
N GLU A 273 -6.89 10.48 -18.15
CA GLU A 273 -5.95 11.56 -18.49
C GLU A 273 -6.42 12.93 -17.95
N ARG A 274 -7.72 13.22 -18.02
CA ARG A 274 -8.32 14.47 -17.52
C ARG A 274 -8.18 14.71 -16.01
N LEU A 275 -7.85 13.68 -15.22
CA LEU A 275 -7.69 13.78 -13.78
C LEU A 275 -6.24 13.90 -13.33
N VAL A 276 -5.28 13.70 -14.24
CA VAL A 276 -3.85 13.67 -13.89
C VAL A 276 -3.43 14.97 -13.19
N GLU A 277 -3.71 16.12 -13.78
CA GLU A 277 -3.35 17.42 -13.21
C GLU A 277 -3.94 17.65 -11.81
N GLN A 278 -5.22 17.31 -11.61
CA GLN A 278 -5.87 17.44 -10.31
C GLN A 278 -5.24 16.51 -9.27
N CYS A 279 -4.88 15.29 -9.68
CA CYS A 279 -4.18 14.35 -8.79
C CYS A 279 -2.79 14.88 -8.39
N LEU A 280 -2.08 15.53 -9.31
CA LEU A 280 -0.77 16.12 -9.03
C LEU A 280 -0.88 17.29 -8.05
N VAL A 281 -1.87 18.16 -8.21
CA VAL A 281 -2.15 19.25 -7.25
C VAL A 281 -2.42 18.70 -5.84
N VAL A 282 -3.25 17.67 -5.72
CA VAL A 282 -3.54 17.03 -4.43
C VAL A 282 -2.31 16.35 -3.87
N LYS A 283 -1.54 15.64 -4.69
CA LYS A 283 -0.31 14.97 -4.26
C LYS A 283 0.74 15.96 -3.76
N ASP A 284 0.93 17.08 -4.47
CA ASP A 284 1.87 18.12 -4.08
C ASP A 284 1.51 18.73 -2.72
N ALA A 285 0.23 19.04 -2.52
CA ALA A 285 -0.27 19.55 -1.25
C ALA A 285 -0.12 18.57 -0.08
N LEU A 286 -0.19 17.25 -0.33
CA LEU A 286 -0.09 16.23 0.71
C LEU A 286 1.36 15.86 1.07
N SER A 287 2.28 15.80 0.11
CA SER A 287 3.60 15.20 0.33
C SER A 287 4.72 15.65 -0.61
N GLY A 288 4.41 16.36 -1.68
CA GLY A 288 5.39 16.64 -2.74
C GLY A 288 5.81 15.41 -3.53
N ASP A 289 7.05 15.43 -4.03
CA ASP A 289 7.66 14.33 -4.77
C ASP A 289 8.04 13.15 -3.85
N SER A 290 8.22 12.00 -4.44
CA SER A 290 8.60 10.76 -3.73
C SER A 290 10.09 10.44 -4.00
N PRO A 291 10.82 9.77 -3.07
CA PRO A 291 12.24 9.46 -3.24
C PRO A 291 12.55 8.77 -4.57
N THR A 292 13.25 9.47 -5.47
CA THR A 292 13.42 9.03 -6.87
C THR A 292 14.46 7.95 -7.05
N HIS A 293 15.52 7.93 -6.23
CA HIS A 293 16.53 6.85 -6.28
C HIS A 293 15.92 5.45 -6.08
N THR A 294 14.93 5.32 -5.20
CA THR A 294 14.21 4.06 -4.99
C THR A 294 13.30 3.73 -6.19
N GLN A 295 12.69 4.76 -6.80
CA GLN A 295 11.88 4.59 -7.99
C GLN A 295 12.70 4.11 -9.19
N GLU A 296 13.90 4.68 -9.41
CA GLU A 296 14.82 4.26 -10.46
C GLU A 296 15.31 2.82 -10.26
N ALA A 297 15.64 2.46 -9.00
CA ALA A 297 16.02 1.08 -8.67
C ALA A 297 14.87 0.10 -8.94
N LEU A 298 13.63 0.49 -8.68
CA LEU A 298 12.45 -0.31 -8.97
C LEU A 298 12.21 -0.43 -10.48
N ALA A 299 12.39 0.64 -11.24
CA ALA A 299 12.31 0.62 -12.69
C ALA A 299 13.29 -0.40 -13.29
N ASP A 300 14.56 -0.36 -12.87
CA ASP A 300 15.56 -1.35 -13.28
C ASP A 300 15.16 -2.78 -12.86
N PHE A 301 14.63 -2.95 -11.62
CA PHE A 301 14.20 -4.25 -11.13
C PHE A 301 13.07 -4.85 -11.98
N ILE A 302 12.16 -4.00 -12.48
CA ILE A 302 11.09 -4.40 -13.40
C ILE A 302 11.66 -4.74 -14.76
N THR A 303 12.41 -3.81 -15.38
CA THR A 303 12.89 -3.93 -16.77
C THR A 303 13.93 -5.03 -16.96
N GLU A 304 14.79 -5.28 -15.95
CA GLU A 304 15.74 -6.41 -15.95
C GLU A 304 15.03 -7.76 -15.64
N GLY A 305 13.71 -7.77 -15.47
CA GLY A 305 12.90 -8.96 -15.21
C GLY A 305 13.05 -9.52 -13.80
N GLY A 306 13.65 -8.76 -12.87
CA GLY A 306 13.81 -9.13 -11.47
C GLY A 306 12.47 -9.34 -10.77
N LEU A 307 11.54 -8.40 -10.95
CA LEU A 307 10.21 -8.45 -10.38
C LEU A 307 9.44 -9.70 -10.81
N LEU A 308 9.39 -9.99 -12.10
CA LEU A 308 8.66 -11.18 -12.60
C LEU A 308 9.26 -12.50 -12.11
N ARG A 309 10.60 -12.60 -12.04
CA ARG A 309 11.26 -13.77 -11.45
C ARG A 309 10.92 -13.93 -9.97
N HIS A 310 10.92 -12.83 -9.24
CA HIS A 310 10.55 -12.82 -7.82
C HIS A 310 9.09 -13.24 -7.63
N ILE A 311 8.13 -12.63 -8.32
CA ILE A 311 6.71 -12.99 -8.25
C ILE A 311 6.50 -14.49 -8.54
N ARG A 312 7.14 -15.03 -9.57
CA ARG A 312 7.04 -16.47 -9.90
C ARG A 312 7.59 -17.38 -8.79
N LYS A 313 8.68 -16.97 -8.13
CA LYS A 313 9.25 -17.65 -6.96
C LYS A 313 8.26 -17.61 -5.80
N MET A 314 7.76 -16.41 -5.47
CA MET A 314 6.85 -16.20 -4.34
C MET A 314 5.51 -16.89 -4.53
N ARG A 315 4.96 -16.91 -5.76
CA ARG A 315 3.72 -17.64 -6.05
C ARG A 315 3.84 -19.13 -5.72
N ARG A 316 4.96 -19.76 -6.04
CA ARG A 316 5.21 -21.18 -5.67
C ARG A 316 5.37 -21.35 -4.17
N LEU A 317 6.16 -20.47 -3.54
CA LEU A 317 6.37 -20.50 -2.10
C LEU A 317 5.06 -20.33 -1.33
N TYR A 318 4.26 -19.32 -1.67
CA TYR A 318 2.99 -19.06 -0.98
C TYR A 318 1.95 -20.15 -1.23
N LYS A 319 1.92 -20.75 -2.42
CA LYS A 319 1.08 -21.92 -2.65
C LYS A 319 1.41 -23.04 -1.66
N THR A 320 2.71 -23.38 -1.50
CA THR A 320 3.14 -24.41 -0.55
C THR A 320 2.81 -24.03 0.90
N LYS A 321 3.06 -22.78 1.29
CA LYS A 321 2.72 -22.30 2.64
C LYS A 321 1.22 -22.34 2.90
N HIS A 322 0.41 -21.96 1.92
CA HIS A 322 -1.05 -22.02 2.00
C HIS A 322 -1.55 -23.46 2.18
N GLU A 323 -1.03 -24.41 1.40
CA GLU A 323 -1.36 -25.83 1.53
C GLU A 323 -0.97 -26.39 2.92
N GLN A 324 0.22 -26.05 3.41
CA GLN A 324 0.68 -26.45 4.74
C GLN A 324 -0.19 -25.85 5.85
N MET A 325 -0.56 -24.57 5.72
CA MET A 325 -1.45 -23.90 6.68
C MET A 325 -2.83 -24.57 6.73
N HIS A 326 -3.40 -24.91 5.57
CA HIS A 326 -4.67 -25.65 5.52
C HIS A 326 -4.59 -26.99 6.24
N LEU A 327 -3.53 -27.77 6.02
CA LEU A 327 -3.32 -29.04 6.70
C LEU A 327 -3.17 -28.85 8.23
N SER A 328 -2.45 -27.83 8.65
CA SER A 328 -2.28 -27.52 10.08
C SER A 328 -3.61 -27.10 10.72
N ILE A 329 -4.38 -26.25 10.05
CA ILE A 329 -5.71 -25.83 10.52
C ILE A 329 -6.62 -27.06 10.68
N GLN A 330 -6.66 -27.92 9.70
CA GLN A 330 -7.45 -29.17 9.77
C GLN A 330 -6.99 -30.09 10.89
N GLN A 331 -5.68 -30.22 11.06
CA GLN A 331 -5.10 -31.09 12.09
C GLN A 331 -5.38 -30.60 13.52
N TYR A 332 -5.27 -29.30 13.77
CA TYR A 332 -5.33 -28.76 15.14
C TYR A 332 -6.72 -28.24 15.54
N PHE A 333 -7.51 -27.78 14.58
CA PHE A 333 -8.83 -27.22 14.84
C PHE A 333 -9.98 -28.12 14.35
N GLY A 334 -9.72 -29.00 13.34
CA GLY A 334 -10.74 -29.91 12.79
C GLY A 334 -11.99 -29.15 12.33
N ASP A 335 -13.16 -29.67 12.68
CA ASP A 335 -14.47 -29.11 12.29
C ASP A 335 -14.86 -27.85 13.10
N ARG A 336 -14.07 -27.45 14.09
CA ARG A 336 -14.34 -26.23 14.87
C ARG A 336 -14.12 -24.94 14.08
N VAL A 337 -13.35 -25.03 13.00
CA VAL A 337 -12.96 -23.90 12.17
C VAL A 337 -13.22 -24.19 10.70
N CYS A 338 -13.83 -23.25 10.00
CA CYS A 338 -13.98 -23.26 8.55
C CYS A 338 -13.07 -22.22 7.91
N VAL A 339 -12.28 -22.60 6.90
CA VAL A 339 -11.57 -21.66 6.06
C VAL A 339 -12.57 -21.09 5.05
N VAL A 340 -12.78 -19.78 5.10
CA VAL A 340 -13.77 -19.10 4.25
C VAL A 340 -13.13 -18.37 3.06
N SER A 341 -11.83 -18.02 3.14
CA SER A 341 -11.10 -17.43 2.01
C SER A 341 -10.80 -18.45 0.91
N GLN A 342 -10.63 -17.95 -0.31
CA GLN A 342 -10.18 -18.76 -1.45
C GLN A 342 -8.67 -19.00 -1.39
N ALA A 343 -8.17 -19.91 -2.24
CA ALA A 343 -6.74 -20.19 -2.40
C ALA A 343 -6.06 -19.06 -3.20
N ALA A 344 -5.88 -17.93 -2.55
CA ALA A 344 -5.28 -16.73 -3.13
C ALA A 344 -4.69 -15.82 -2.05
N GLY A 345 -3.77 -14.95 -2.45
CA GLY A 345 -3.23 -13.90 -1.59
C GLY A 345 -2.29 -14.39 -0.50
N LEU A 346 -2.06 -13.51 0.48
CA LEU A 346 -1.11 -13.67 1.57
C LEU A 346 -1.79 -13.90 2.93
N HIS A 347 -3.10 -14.18 2.91
CA HIS A 347 -3.88 -14.38 4.14
C HIS A 347 -4.83 -15.57 4.01
N ILE A 348 -5.22 -16.12 5.13
CA ILE A 348 -6.28 -17.13 5.27
C ILE A 348 -7.26 -16.59 6.29
N THR A 349 -8.54 -16.59 5.93
CA THR A 349 -9.62 -16.17 6.81
C THR A 349 -10.32 -17.37 7.39
N LEU A 350 -10.42 -17.39 8.71
CA LEU A 350 -11.02 -18.46 9.50
C LEU A 350 -12.36 -17.99 10.07
N LYS A 351 -13.32 -18.90 10.08
CA LYS A 351 -14.60 -18.72 10.77
C LYS A 351 -14.79 -19.83 11.80
N TRP A 352 -15.02 -19.43 13.03
CA TRP A 352 -15.31 -20.36 14.13
C TRP A 352 -16.76 -20.83 14.07
N GLN A 353 -16.97 -22.13 14.34
CA GLN A 353 -18.28 -22.75 14.33
C GLN A 353 -18.91 -22.82 15.74
N ASP A 354 -18.12 -22.75 16.78
CA ASP A 354 -18.50 -22.97 18.18
C ASP A 354 -18.68 -21.70 19.01
N GLY A 355 -18.77 -20.52 18.36
CA GLY A 355 -19.00 -19.23 19.05
C GLY A 355 -17.84 -18.80 19.94
N MET A 356 -16.60 -19.08 19.56
CA MET A 356 -15.42 -18.61 20.27
C MET A 356 -15.42 -17.08 20.38
N ASP A 357 -14.99 -16.57 21.53
CA ASP A 357 -14.74 -15.15 21.74
C ASP A 357 -13.47 -14.75 21.00
N GLU A 358 -13.64 -14.06 19.86
CA GLU A 358 -12.58 -13.62 18.99
C GLU A 358 -11.58 -12.69 19.69
N GLN A 359 -12.06 -11.79 20.54
CA GLN A 359 -11.19 -10.87 21.30
C GLN A 359 -10.31 -11.62 22.30
N ARG A 360 -10.86 -12.65 22.94
CA ARG A 360 -10.11 -13.49 23.86
C ARG A 360 -9.06 -14.31 23.09
N PHE A 361 -9.44 -14.85 21.95
CA PHE A 361 -8.49 -15.60 21.09
C PHE A 361 -7.33 -14.72 20.64
N THR A 362 -7.60 -13.51 20.15
CA THR A 362 -6.58 -12.57 19.71
C THR A 362 -5.60 -12.22 20.83
N LYS A 363 -6.11 -11.91 22.02
CA LYS A 363 -5.25 -11.62 23.19
C LYS A 363 -4.36 -12.81 23.56
N MET A 364 -4.89 -14.04 23.48
CA MET A 364 -4.10 -15.25 23.76
C MET A 364 -3.03 -15.44 22.67
N ALA A 365 -3.36 -15.27 21.39
CA ALA A 365 -2.43 -15.37 20.29
C ALA A 365 -1.31 -14.30 20.39
N GLU A 366 -1.64 -13.08 20.76
CA GLU A 366 -0.67 -12.00 21.00
C GLU A 366 0.28 -12.33 22.16
N HIS A 367 -0.24 -12.90 23.23
CA HIS A 367 0.57 -13.33 24.37
C HIS A 367 1.58 -14.42 23.97
N GLU A 368 1.20 -15.33 23.07
CA GLU A 368 2.07 -16.37 22.50
C GLU A 368 2.95 -15.86 21.34
N GLY A 369 3.00 -14.54 21.10
CA GLY A 369 3.86 -13.94 20.08
C GLY A 369 3.32 -14.03 18.65
N SER A 370 2.05 -14.36 18.48
CA SER A 370 1.37 -14.39 17.18
C SER A 370 0.52 -13.13 16.97
N SER A 371 0.20 -12.82 15.72
CA SER A 371 -0.65 -11.69 15.34
C SER A 371 -1.77 -12.13 14.41
N CYS A 372 -2.98 -11.63 14.64
CA CYS A 372 -4.11 -11.85 13.74
C CYS A 372 -5.01 -10.61 13.73
N ASP A 373 -5.67 -10.33 12.60
CA ASP A 373 -6.73 -9.33 12.49
C ASP A 373 -8.09 -9.98 12.79
N LEU A 374 -8.97 -9.25 13.48
CA LEU A 374 -10.36 -9.64 13.77
C LEU A 374 -11.31 -9.19 12.67
#